data_9f13de41509c7dbb22248f86b52e4466
#
_entry.id   9f13de41509c7dbb22248f86b52e4466
#
_cell.length_a   1.000
_cell.length_b   1.000
_cell.length_c   1.000
_cell.angle_alpha   90.00
_cell.angle_beta   90.00
_cell.angle_gamma   90.00
#
_symmetry.space_group_name_H-M   'P 1'
#
loop_
_entity.id
_entity.type
_entity.pdbx_description
1 polymer ?
#
loop_
_entity_poly.entity_id
_entity_poly.type
_entity_poly.pdbx_seq_one_letter_code
_entity_poly.pdbx_strand_id
1 'polypeptide(L)'
;KPGNWPALFFIGGADAFAEEIYFSGKEMVERGYAMLLVDTPGRGSSMYLKGIPTRADYEVPGKACFDYLFDRPEIDTDRVGLMGISMAGYYAPRVAAYEDRIKCLVSWAGCYSILDDLYDFYEHLQPVVQRLLGGVSHEEAREQLKAFTMEGIARNIKVPTLMTHGTSDKLMNWEGAQRLFDEIGAEDKTLILYDDPKVGGTVHCSHDCWVHQSPSIFDWIEDHL
;
A
#
# COMPACT_ATOMS: atom_id res chain seq x y z
N LYS A 1 25.17 15.08 -8.34
CA LYS A 1 26.11 13.93 -8.24
C LYS A 1 25.35 12.71 -8.75
N PRO A 2 25.98 11.78 -9.49
CA PRO A 2 25.39 10.46 -9.66
C PRO A 2 25.32 9.81 -8.27
N GLY A 3 24.13 9.41 -7.86
CA GLY A 3 23.87 8.89 -6.53
C GLY A 3 23.30 9.94 -5.56
N ASN A 4 22.72 9.45 -4.47
CA ASN A 4 22.00 10.22 -3.45
C ASN A 4 20.59 10.65 -3.87
N TRP A 5 19.84 9.70 -4.51
CA TRP A 5 18.46 9.90 -4.86
C TRP A 5 17.54 9.56 -3.69
N PRO A 6 16.55 10.38 -3.35
CA PRO A 6 15.45 9.93 -2.50
C PRO A 6 14.76 8.76 -3.17
N ALA A 7 14.16 7.87 -2.39
CA ALA A 7 13.54 6.67 -2.95
C ALA A 7 12.14 6.42 -2.38
N LEU A 8 11.29 5.84 -3.22
CA LEU A 8 9.96 5.38 -2.85
C LEU A 8 9.84 3.88 -3.15
N PHE A 9 9.53 3.08 -2.14
CA PHE A 9 9.05 1.72 -2.36
C PHE A 9 7.53 1.77 -2.55
N PHE A 10 7.07 1.44 -3.75
CA PHE A 10 5.64 1.48 -4.09
C PHE A 10 5.11 0.07 -4.33
N ILE A 11 4.20 -0.37 -3.46
CA ILE A 11 3.59 -1.71 -3.49
C ILE A 11 2.23 -1.63 -4.20
N GLY A 12 2.06 -2.46 -5.21
CA GLY A 12 0.82 -2.55 -6.00
C GLY A 12 -0.34 -3.27 -5.28
N GLY A 13 -1.53 -3.13 -5.83
CA GLY A 13 -2.76 -3.79 -5.37
C GLY A 13 -2.78 -5.32 -5.55
N ALA A 14 -3.97 -5.92 -5.44
CA ALA A 14 -4.16 -7.37 -5.41
C ALA A 14 -3.61 -8.11 -6.63
N ASP A 15 -3.85 -7.57 -7.82
CA ASP A 15 -3.55 -8.17 -9.12
C ASP A 15 -2.53 -7.36 -9.93
N ALA A 16 -1.88 -6.37 -9.29
CA ALA A 16 -0.93 -5.49 -9.96
C ALA A 16 0.39 -6.19 -10.28
N PHE A 17 0.98 -5.81 -11.40
CA PHE A 17 2.36 -6.08 -11.77
C PHE A 17 3.24 -4.86 -11.51
N ALA A 18 4.53 -5.07 -11.25
CA ALA A 18 5.49 -3.99 -11.02
C ALA A 18 5.53 -2.98 -12.17
N GLU A 19 5.42 -3.45 -13.41
CA GLU A 19 5.38 -2.61 -14.61
C GLU A 19 4.15 -1.70 -14.66
N GLU A 20 3.01 -2.18 -14.16
CA GLU A 20 1.78 -1.40 -14.09
C GLU A 20 1.88 -0.30 -13.03
N ILE A 21 2.48 -0.61 -11.89
CA ILE A 21 2.72 0.37 -10.83
C ILE A 21 3.70 1.46 -11.26
N TYR A 22 4.59 1.18 -12.21
CA TYR A 22 5.43 2.21 -12.82
C TYR A 22 4.60 3.35 -13.40
N PHE A 23 3.52 3.04 -14.13
CA PHE A 23 2.67 4.09 -14.71
C PHE A 23 1.95 4.92 -13.65
N SER A 24 1.59 4.30 -12.53
CA SER A 24 0.96 4.99 -11.39
C SER A 24 1.92 5.91 -10.63
N GLY A 25 3.21 5.57 -10.62
CA GLY A 25 4.22 6.28 -9.84
C GLY A 25 5.26 7.04 -10.66
N LYS A 26 5.20 7.01 -12.01
CA LYS A 26 6.23 7.61 -12.87
C LYS A 26 6.48 9.09 -12.60
N GLU A 27 5.48 9.82 -12.13
CA GLU A 27 5.60 11.22 -11.76
C GLU A 27 6.67 11.41 -10.66
N MET A 28 6.80 10.48 -9.71
CA MET A 28 7.88 10.53 -8.71
C MET A 28 9.26 10.40 -9.36
N VAL A 29 9.38 9.58 -10.41
CA VAL A 29 10.63 9.48 -11.19
C VAL A 29 10.92 10.80 -11.91
N GLU A 30 9.91 11.43 -12.48
CA GLU A 30 10.02 12.75 -13.14
C GLU A 30 10.39 13.86 -12.14
N ARG A 31 10.00 13.74 -10.87
CA ARG A 31 10.37 14.60 -9.76
C ARG A 31 11.77 14.30 -9.18
N GLY A 32 12.46 13.27 -9.68
CA GLY A 32 13.84 12.93 -9.29
C GLY A 32 13.97 11.90 -8.17
N TYR A 33 12.94 11.08 -7.96
CA TYR A 33 12.98 9.97 -7.00
C TYR A 33 13.35 8.66 -7.69
N ALA A 34 14.14 7.84 -7.04
CA ALA A 34 14.25 6.43 -7.39
C ALA A 34 12.99 5.67 -6.93
N MET A 35 12.50 4.76 -7.76
CA MET A 35 11.37 3.92 -7.36
C MET A 35 11.78 2.45 -7.30
N LEU A 36 11.47 1.81 -6.18
CA LEU A 36 11.51 0.35 -6.09
C LEU A 36 10.14 -0.22 -6.38
N LEU A 37 10.04 -1.00 -7.45
CA LEU A 37 8.83 -1.71 -7.87
C LEU A 37 9.15 -3.20 -7.90
N VAL A 38 8.41 -4.00 -7.12
CA VAL A 38 8.70 -5.44 -6.95
C VAL A 38 7.41 -6.23 -6.96
N ASP A 39 7.38 -7.29 -7.73
CA ASP A 39 6.39 -8.34 -7.62
C ASP A 39 6.64 -9.15 -6.34
N THR A 40 6.22 -8.62 -5.22
CA THR A 40 6.33 -9.25 -3.91
C THR A 40 5.40 -10.48 -3.78
N PRO A 41 5.52 -11.34 -2.77
CA PRO A 41 4.65 -12.51 -2.60
C PRO A 41 3.16 -12.19 -2.79
N GLY A 42 2.49 -12.99 -3.61
CA GLY A 42 1.08 -12.80 -3.96
C GLY A 42 0.82 -11.79 -5.09
N ARG A 43 1.86 -11.32 -5.81
CA ARG A 43 1.70 -10.32 -6.89
C ARG A 43 2.47 -10.68 -8.13
N GLY A 44 1.99 -10.14 -9.26
CA GLY A 44 2.65 -10.15 -10.54
C GLY A 44 3.34 -11.46 -10.87
N SER A 45 4.55 -11.40 -11.35
CA SER A 45 5.34 -12.58 -11.75
C SER A 45 5.65 -13.52 -10.57
N SER A 46 5.75 -13.00 -9.35
CA SER A 46 5.94 -13.81 -8.14
C SER A 46 4.79 -14.79 -7.94
N MET A 47 3.55 -14.35 -8.10
CA MET A 47 2.38 -15.20 -8.01
C MET A 47 2.13 -16.00 -9.29
N TYR A 48 2.04 -15.32 -10.45
CA TYR A 48 1.55 -15.94 -11.69
C TYR A 48 2.58 -16.85 -12.37
N LEU A 49 3.88 -16.57 -12.21
CA LEU A 49 4.94 -17.37 -12.83
C LEU A 49 5.65 -18.31 -11.85
N LYS A 50 5.65 -17.96 -10.55
CA LYS A 50 6.37 -18.73 -9.53
C LYS A 50 5.46 -19.44 -8.52
N GLY A 51 4.16 -19.11 -8.52
CA GLY A 51 3.19 -19.69 -7.59
C GLY A 51 3.43 -19.32 -6.12
N ILE A 52 4.09 -18.20 -5.86
CA ILE A 52 4.39 -17.73 -4.50
C ILE A 52 3.17 -16.98 -3.97
N PRO A 53 2.43 -17.52 -2.99
CA PRO A 53 1.22 -16.89 -2.47
C PRO A 53 1.54 -15.68 -1.61
N THR A 54 0.51 -14.86 -1.38
CA THR A 54 0.59 -13.77 -0.41
C THR A 54 0.71 -14.30 1.01
N ARG A 55 1.16 -13.43 1.92
CA ARG A 55 1.37 -13.77 3.34
C ARG A 55 0.93 -12.61 4.24
N ALA A 56 0.49 -12.95 5.46
CA ALA A 56 0.01 -11.97 6.43
C ALA A 56 1.15 -11.14 7.03
N ASP A 57 2.29 -11.77 7.32
CA ASP A 57 3.51 -11.16 7.88
C ASP A 57 4.32 -10.44 6.78
N TYR A 58 3.67 -9.45 6.18
CA TYR A 58 4.24 -8.74 5.01
C TYR A 58 5.46 -7.88 5.35
N GLU A 59 5.71 -7.63 6.61
CA GLU A 59 6.96 -7.03 7.11
C GLU A 59 8.20 -7.84 6.69
N VAL A 60 8.07 -9.15 6.50
CA VAL A 60 9.21 -10.01 6.09
C VAL A 60 9.68 -9.71 4.67
N PRO A 61 8.84 -9.79 3.61
CA PRO A 61 9.25 -9.38 2.27
C PRO A 61 9.51 -7.88 2.18
N GLY A 62 8.79 -7.04 2.94
CA GLY A 62 9.01 -5.60 3.00
C GLY A 62 10.41 -5.26 3.49
N LYS A 63 10.86 -5.90 4.58
CA LYS A 63 12.21 -5.73 5.09
C LYS A 63 13.28 -6.10 4.05
N ALA A 64 13.09 -7.21 3.33
CA ALA A 64 14.03 -7.62 2.28
C ALA A 64 14.13 -6.58 1.14
N CYS A 65 13.01 -5.95 0.78
CA CYS A 65 12.99 -4.86 -0.20
C CYS A 65 13.74 -3.63 0.32
N PHE A 66 13.57 -3.27 1.60
CA PHE A 66 14.29 -2.16 2.20
C PHE A 66 15.77 -2.47 2.37
N ASP A 67 16.16 -3.68 2.77
CA ASP A 67 17.57 -4.10 2.82
C ASP A 67 18.23 -3.93 1.44
N TYR A 68 17.54 -4.33 0.35
CA TYR A 68 18.01 -4.08 -1.01
C TYR A 68 18.16 -2.59 -1.33
N LEU A 69 17.20 -1.75 -0.96
CA LEU A 69 17.27 -0.30 -1.20
C LEU A 69 18.44 0.34 -0.43
N PHE A 70 18.60 0.00 0.84
CA PHE A 70 19.63 0.57 1.70
C PHE A 70 21.04 0.11 1.35
N ASP A 71 21.19 -1.02 0.63
CA ASP A 71 22.47 -1.49 0.09
C ASP A 71 22.85 -0.80 -1.24
N ARG A 72 21.96 0.01 -1.83
CA ARG A 72 22.22 0.70 -3.09
C ARG A 72 23.02 1.99 -2.86
N PRO A 73 24.23 2.14 -3.45
CA PRO A 73 25.08 3.31 -3.22
C PRO A 73 24.53 4.61 -3.83
N GLU A 74 23.58 4.52 -4.74
CA GLU A 74 22.91 5.64 -5.37
C GLU A 74 21.73 6.19 -4.58
N ILE A 75 21.28 5.50 -3.53
CA ILE A 75 20.11 5.89 -2.73
C ILE A 75 20.52 6.73 -1.52
N ASP A 76 19.76 7.79 -1.28
CA ASP A 76 19.80 8.57 -0.04
C ASP A 76 18.97 7.84 1.03
N THR A 77 19.66 7.14 1.91
CA THR A 77 19.02 6.33 2.95
C THR A 77 18.29 7.16 4.02
N ASP A 78 18.53 8.48 4.06
CA ASP A 78 17.79 9.40 4.93
C ASP A 78 16.49 9.92 4.31
N ARG A 79 16.23 9.58 3.03
CA ARG A 79 15.04 10.00 2.28
C ARG A 79 14.38 8.81 1.56
N VAL A 80 13.86 7.85 2.33
CA VAL A 80 13.20 6.66 1.79
C VAL A 80 11.77 6.55 2.34
N GLY A 81 10.78 6.59 1.45
CA GLY A 81 9.37 6.46 1.77
C GLY A 81 8.77 5.12 1.35
N LEU A 82 7.58 4.86 1.86
CA LEU A 82 6.79 3.67 1.56
C LEU A 82 5.38 4.06 1.14
N MET A 83 4.90 3.45 0.05
CA MET A 83 3.54 3.66 -0.44
C MET A 83 2.89 2.34 -0.82
N GLY A 84 1.61 2.19 -0.52
CA GLY A 84 0.79 1.08 -0.96
C GLY A 84 -0.55 1.54 -1.48
N ILE A 85 -1.04 0.89 -2.55
CA ILE A 85 -2.32 1.20 -3.16
C ILE A 85 -3.26 0.00 -3.10
N SER A 86 -4.57 0.23 -2.87
CA SER A 86 -5.58 -0.83 -2.84
C SER A 86 -5.25 -1.87 -1.75
N MET A 87 -5.22 -3.15 -2.05
CA MET A 87 -4.84 -4.20 -1.09
C MET A 87 -3.47 -3.94 -0.46
N ALA A 88 -2.55 -3.25 -1.15
CA ALA A 88 -1.27 -2.85 -0.56
C ALA A 88 -1.39 -1.68 0.42
N GLY A 89 -2.53 -1.02 0.48
CA GLY A 89 -2.87 -0.12 1.58
C GLY A 89 -3.03 -0.82 2.94
N TYR A 90 -3.06 -2.17 2.97
CA TYR A 90 -2.82 -2.99 4.16
C TYR A 90 -1.34 -3.36 4.30
N TYR A 91 -0.68 -3.77 3.21
CA TYR A 91 0.69 -4.26 3.28
C TYR A 91 1.71 -3.18 3.64
N ALA A 92 1.56 -1.97 3.08
CA ALA A 92 2.46 -0.87 3.39
C ALA A 92 2.38 -0.44 4.87
N PRO A 93 1.21 -0.21 5.46
CA PRO A 93 1.08 -0.01 6.91
C PRO A 93 1.67 -1.14 7.75
N ARG A 94 1.47 -2.40 7.33
CA ARG A 94 2.05 -3.53 8.01
C ARG A 94 3.58 -3.49 8.02
N VAL A 95 4.19 -3.20 6.88
CA VAL A 95 5.65 -3.01 6.79
C VAL A 95 6.11 -1.84 7.65
N ALA A 96 5.42 -0.69 7.58
CA ALA A 96 5.76 0.50 8.35
C ALA A 96 5.73 0.30 9.88
N ALA A 97 4.89 -0.63 10.35
CA ALA A 97 4.81 -0.96 11.77
C ALA A 97 6.06 -1.70 12.31
N TYR A 98 6.95 -2.18 11.43
CA TYR A 98 8.13 -2.98 11.76
C TYR A 98 9.41 -2.49 11.08
N GLU A 99 9.35 -1.40 10.29
CA GLU A 99 10.50 -0.85 9.56
C GLU A 99 10.77 0.60 9.95
N ASP A 100 11.67 0.80 10.88
CA ASP A 100 11.97 2.11 11.47
C ASP A 100 12.80 3.03 10.55
N ARG A 101 13.34 2.50 9.45
CA ARG A 101 14.23 3.25 8.55
C ARG A 101 13.47 4.14 7.57
N ILE A 102 12.18 3.88 7.32
CA ILE A 102 11.35 4.73 6.44
C ILE A 102 11.06 6.08 7.07
N LYS A 103 10.83 7.08 6.23
CA LYS A 103 10.58 8.47 6.68
C LYS A 103 9.12 8.88 6.56
N CYS A 104 8.38 8.27 5.64
CA CYS A 104 6.95 8.50 5.51
C CYS A 104 6.22 7.27 4.96
N LEU A 105 4.91 7.23 5.20
CA LEU A 105 4.00 6.19 4.74
C LEU A 105 2.82 6.81 3.99
N VAL A 106 2.49 6.25 2.82
CA VAL A 106 1.22 6.51 2.16
C VAL A 106 0.40 5.23 2.03
N SER A 107 -0.84 5.26 2.50
CA SER A 107 -1.83 4.20 2.30
C SER A 107 -2.97 4.74 1.43
N TRP A 108 -2.96 4.41 0.13
CA TRP A 108 -3.95 4.86 -0.83
C TRP A 108 -5.04 3.81 -1.01
N ALA A 109 -6.26 4.12 -0.59
CA ALA A 109 -7.40 3.21 -0.54
C ALA A 109 -7.06 1.91 0.23
N GLY A 110 -6.48 2.06 1.43
CA GLY A 110 -6.11 0.95 2.29
C GLY A 110 -7.25 0.49 3.20
N CYS A 111 -6.97 -0.55 3.98
CA CYS A 111 -7.93 -1.14 4.92
C CYS A 111 -7.25 -1.59 6.21
N TYR A 112 -8.07 -1.87 7.22
CA TYR A 112 -7.63 -2.41 8.50
C TYR A 112 -7.52 -3.94 8.48
N SER A 113 -8.49 -4.61 7.86
CA SER A 113 -8.62 -6.06 7.76
C SER A 113 -8.94 -6.46 6.32
N ILE A 114 -8.09 -7.32 5.73
CA ILE A 114 -8.38 -7.85 4.39
C ILE A 114 -9.63 -8.73 4.40
N LEU A 115 -9.90 -9.44 5.50
CA LEU A 115 -11.09 -10.26 5.63
C LEU A 115 -12.35 -9.40 5.59
N ASP A 116 -12.44 -8.43 6.48
CA ASP A 116 -13.68 -7.68 6.71
C ASP A 116 -13.88 -6.57 5.66
N ASP A 117 -12.80 -5.82 5.34
CA ASP A 117 -12.89 -4.61 4.55
C ASP A 117 -12.80 -4.86 3.04
N LEU A 118 -12.37 -6.07 2.62
CA LEU A 118 -12.22 -6.41 1.21
C LEU A 118 -12.93 -7.72 0.86
N TYR A 119 -12.57 -8.84 1.49
CA TYR A 119 -13.03 -10.17 1.11
C TYR A 119 -14.52 -10.38 1.35
N ASP A 120 -15.02 -10.03 2.55
CA ASP A 120 -16.43 -10.10 2.92
C ASP A 120 -17.23 -8.89 2.43
N PHE A 121 -16.57 -7.75 2.25
CA PHE A 121 -17.19 -6.52 1.77
C PHE A 121 -17.57 -6.60 0.29
N TYR A 122 -16.73 -7.24 -0.56
CA TYR A 122 -16.97 -7.33 -1.99
C TYR A 122 -16.73 -8.75 -2.54
N GLU A 123 -17.78 -9.54 -2.60
CA GLU A 123 -17.74 -10.96 -2.96
C GLU A 123 -17.12 -11.26 -4.33
N HIS A 124 -17.21 -10.33 -5.30
CA HIS A 124 -16.65 -10.51 -6.63
C HIS A 124 -15.12 -10.54 -6.66
N LEU A 125 -14.45 -10.05 -5.61
CA LEU A 125 -12.99 -10.16 -5.46
C LEU A 125 -12.56 -11.46 -4.77
N GLN A 126 -13.47 -12.22 -4.18
CA GLN A 126 -13.12 -13.46 -3.48
C GLN A 126 -12.32 -14.44 -4.33
N PRO A 127 -12.64 -14.70 -5.62
CA PRO A 127 -11.83 -15.60 -6.45
C PRO A 127 -10.41 -15.10 -6.69
N VAL A 128 -10.23 -13.78 -6.77
CA VAL A 128 -8.91 -13.17 -6.90
C VAL A 128 -8.11 -13.42 -5.62
N VAL A 129 -8.67 -13.06 -4.47
CA VAL A 129 -8.02 -13.23 -3.16
C VAL A 129 -7.69 -14.70 -2.87
N GLN A 130 -8.61 -15.63 -3.14
CA GLN A 130 -8.36 -17.06 -3.03
C GLN A 130 -7.15 -17.51 -3.87
N ARG A 131 -7.03 -16.98 -5.09
CA ARG A 131 -5.86 -17.25 -5.95
C ARG A 131 -4.59 -16.69 -5.33
N LEU A 132 -4.60 -15.47 -4.81
CA LEU A 132 -3.44 -14.84 -4.17
C LEU A 132 -2.99 -15.61 -2.92
N LEU A 133 -3.91 -16.30 -2.25
CA LEU A 133 -3.62 -17.19 -1.12
C LEU A 133 -3.12 -18.59 -1.53
N GLY A 134 -2.95 -18.84 -2.84
CA GLY A 134 -2.46 -20.12 -3.36
C GLY A 134 -3.54 -21.02 -3.97
N GLY A 135 -4.72 -20.50 -4.31
CA GLY A 135 -5.82 -21.23 -4.92
C GLY A 135 -6.65 -22.04 -3.92
N VAL A 136 -6.80 -21.50 -2.73
CA VAL A 136 -7.52 -22.15 -1.61
C VAL A 136 -9.04 -22.04 -1.74
N SER A 137 -9.79 -22.87 -1.02
CA SER A 137 -11.26 -22.77 -0.92
C SER A 137 -11.71 -21.49 -0.21
N HIS A 138 -13.02 -21.20 -0.28
CA HIS A 138 -13.60 -20.06 0.43
C HIS A 138 -13.39 -20.14 1.94
N GLU A 139 -13.61 -21.30 2.53
CA GLU A 139 -13.47 -21.55 3.97
C GLU A 139 -12.01 -21.41 4.41
N GLU A 140 -11.08 -21.97 3.65
CA GLU A 140 -9.64 -21.84 3.91
C GLU A 140 -9.16 -20.39 3.78
N ALA A 141 -9.66 -19.68 2.76
CA ALA A 141 -9.35 -18.26 2.58
C ALA A 141 -9.78 -17.43 3.80
N ARG A 142 -11.02 -17.62 4.26
CA ARG A 142 -11.53 -16.93 5.45
C ARG A 142 -10.69 -17.21 6.68
N GLU A 143 -10.27 -18.47 6.87
CA GLU A 143 -9.43 -18.82 8.01
C GLU A 143 -8.05 -18.17 7.94
N GLN A 144 -7.39 -18.22 6.77
CA GLN A 144 -6.09 -17.57 6.58
C GLN A 144 -6.17 -16.05 6.70
N LEU A 145 -7.24 -15.44 6.19
CA LEU A 145 -7.42 -13.97 6.18
C LEU A 145 -7.62 -13.37 7.58
N LYS A 146 -7.96 -14.15 8.59
CA LYS A 146 -7.99 -13.67 9.99
C LYS A 146 -6.64 -13.11 10.46
N ALA A 147 -5.54 -13.58 9.87
CA ALA A 147 -4.19 -13.07 10.18
C ALA A 147 -3.85 -11.76 9.43
N PHE A 148 -4.64 -11.38 8.42
CA PHE A 148 -4.42 -10.17 7.62
C PHE A 148 -5.14 -8.96 8.23
N THR A 149 -4.71 -8.57 9.42
CA THR A 149 -5.29 -7.46 10.18
C THR A 149 -4.21 -6.57 10.76
N MET A 150 -4.56 -5.30 10.95
CA MET A 150 -3.71 -4.31 11.64
C MET A 150 -3.99 -4.23 13.15
N GLU A 151 -4.87 -5.10 13.65
CA GLU A 151 -5.24 -5.15 15.07
C GLU A 151 -4.02 -5.33 15.97
N GLY A 152 -3.86 -4.42 16.92
CA GLY A 152 -2.73 -4.41 17.84
C GLY A 152 -1.38 -4.00 17.23
N ILE A 153 -1.32 -3.80 15.91
CA ILE A 153 -0.09 -3.50 15.15
C ILE A 153 -0.03 -2.02 14.75
N ALA A 154 -1.15 -1.43 14.33
CA ALA A 154 -1.23 -0.08 13.77
C ALA A 154 -0.56 0.99 14.66
N ARG A 155 -0.66 0.84 15.98
CA ARG A 155 -0.03 1.75 16.96
C ARG A 155 1.49 1.84 16.88
N ASN A 156 2.14 0.86 16.24
CA ASN A 156 3.59 0.84 16.06
C ASN A 156 4.06 1.75 14.90
N ILE A 157 3.16 2.15 14.02
CA ILE A 157 3.47 3.13 12.96
C ILE A 157 3.71 4.48 13.60
N LYS A 158 4.93 5.02 13.46
CA LYS A 158 5.36 6.28 14.08
C LYS A 158 5.80 7.35 13.09
N VAL A 159 5.99 6.96 11.84
CA VAL A 159 6.39 7.87 10.76
C VAL A 159 5.21 8.73 10.29
N PRO A 160 5.45 9.92 9.74
CA PRO A 160 4.44 10.71 9.07
C PRO A 160 3.62 9.86 8.12
N THR A 161 2.29 9.93 8.22
CA THR A 161 1.40 9.01 7.50
C THR A 161 0.27 9.77 6.80
N LEU A 162 0.19 9.61 5.48
CA LEU A 162 -0.97 10.02 4.68
C LEU A 162 -1.82 8.81 4.34
N MET A 163 -3.12 8.92 4.60
CA MET A 163 -4.11 7.97 4.12
C MET A 163 -5.14 8.68 3.26
N THR A 164 -5.53 8.05 2.13
CA THR A 164 -6.59 8.58 1.28
C THR A 164 -7.59 7.48 0.93
N HIS A 165 -8.88 7.81 0.87
CA HIS A 165 -9.93 6.84 0.49
C HIS A 165 -11.15 7.55 -0.08
N GLY A 166 -11.80 6.93 -1.07
CA GLY A 166 -13.08 7.40 -1.61
C GLY A 166 -14.26 6.79 -0.84
N THR A 167 -15.22 7.62 -0.40
CA THR A 167 -16.36 7.12 0.39
C THR A 167 -17.39 6.35 -0.44
N SER A 168 -17.32 6.41 -1.77
CA SER A 168 -18.12 5.61 -2.70
C SER A 168 -17.38 4.36 -3.20
N ASP A 169 -16.26 4.01 -2.58
CA ASP A 169 -15.53 2.78 -2.90
C ASP A 169 -16.42 1.56 -2.69
N LYS A 170 -16.55 0.72 -3.74
CA LYS A 170 -17.34 -0.53 -3.72
C LYS A 170 -16.49 -1.77 -3.59
N LEU A 171 -15.17 -1.64 -3.71
CA LEU A 171 -14.22 -2.76 -3.63
C LEU A 171 -13.66 -2.92 -2.22
N MET A 172 -13.47 -1.80 -1.51
CA MET A 172 -12.87 -1.78 -0.19
C MET A 172 -13.61 -0.80 0.73
N ASN A 173 -13.94 -1.27 1.94
CA ASN A 173 -14.68 -0.48 2.90
C ASN A 173 -13.81 0.66 3.47
N TRP A 174 -14.19 1.90 3.20
CA TRP A 174 -13.47 3.08 3.69
C TRP A 174 -13.51 3.23 5.23
N GLU A 175 -14.50 2.64 5.91
CA GLU A 175 -14.55 2.62 7.38
C GLU A 175 -13.36 1.85 7.97
N GLY A 176 -12.84 0.84 7.25
CA GLY A 176 -11.59 0.17 7.59
C GLY A 176 -10.39 1.11 7.55
N ALA A 177 -10.33 2.01 6.56
CA ALA A 177 -9.28 3.04 6.51
C ALA A 177 -9.40 4.02 7.69
N GLN A 178 -10.61 4.44 8.06
CA GLN A 178 -10.84 5.28 9.24
C GLN A 178 -10.37 4.58 10.51
N ARG A 179 -10.73 3.29 10.69
CA ARG A 179 -10.29 2.49 11.84
C ARG A 179 -8.77 2.39 11.91
N LEU A 180 -8.12 2.13 10.76
CA LEU A 180 -6.67 2.08 10.69
C LEU A 180 -6.05 3.41 11.12
N PHE A 181 -6.56 4.52 10.56
CA PHE A 181 -6.10 5.87 10.90
C PHE A 181 -6.21 6.16 12.39
N ASP A 182 -7.32 5.82 13.01
CA ASP A 182 -7.55 6.08 14.44
C ASP A 182 -6.51 5.38 15.33
N GLU A 183 -6.10 4.15 14.94
CA GLU A 183 -5.15 3.33 15.70
C GLU A 183 -3.68 3.62 15.38
N ILE A 184 -3.34 4.29 14.27
CA ILE A 184 -1.95 4.66 13.92
C ILE A 184 -1.37 5.55 15.02
N GLY A 185 -0.17 5.18 15.48
CA GLY A 185 0.52 5.84 16.58
C GLY A 185 1.42 7.01 16.18
N ALA A 186 1.41 7.43 14.92
CA ALA A 186 2.11 8.62 14.45
C ALA A 186 1.42 9.89 14.96
N GLU A 187 2.21 10.90 15.35
CA GLU A 187 1.70 12.23 15.72
C GLU A 187 1.33 13.03 14.47
N ASP A 188 2.14 12.92 13.43
CA ASP A 188 1.89 13.51 12.11
C ASP A 188 1.16 12.48 11.24
N LYS A 189 -0.15 12.62 11.17
CA LYS A 189 -1.00 11.75 10.34
C LYS A 189 -2.19 12.50 9.78
N THR A 190 -2.50 12.23 8.52
CA THR A 190 -3.62 12.84 7.79
C THR A 190 -4.46 11.75 7.11
N LEU A 191 -5.77 11.84 7.24
CA LEU A 191 -6.73 11.05 6.46
C LEU A 191 -7.54 11.99 5.58
N ILE A 192 -7.52 11.73 4.27
CA ILE A 192 -8.34 12.44 3.30
C ILE A 192 -9.43 11.49 2.81
N LEU A 193 -10.67 11.79 3.14
CA LEU A 193 -11.84 11.09 2.61
C LEU A 193 -12.46 11.92 1.48
N TYR A 194 -12.52 11.34 0.29
CA TYR A 194 -13.14 11.97 -0.88
C TYR A 194 -14.61 11.57 -0.93
N ASP A 195 -15.50 12.51 -0.65
CA ASP A 195 -16.95 12.30 -0.50
C ASP A 195 -17.80 13.09 -1.50
N ASP A 196 -17.24 14.09 -2.20
CA ASP A 196 -17.95 14.86 -3.20
C ASP A 196 -17.71 14.32 -4.63
N PRO A 197 -18.73 13.67 -5.25
CA PRO A 197 -18.58 13.14 -6.60
C PRO A 197 -18.39 14.22 -7.69
N LYS A 198 -18.62 15.50 -7.35
CA LYS A 198 -18.35 16.61 -8.27
C LYS A 198 -16.86 16.97 -8.31
N VAL A 199 -16.14 16.69 -7.23
CA VAL A 199 -14.70 16.88 -7.14
C VAL A 199 -13.98 15.64 -7.66
N GLY A 200 -14.55 14.44 -7.46
CA GLY A 200 -13.97 13.16 -7.82
C GLY A 200 -13.09 12.56 -6.71
N GLY A 201 -12.45 11.46 -7.03
CA GLY A 201 -11.65 10.70 -6.05
C GLY A 201 -12.49 9.75 -5.18
N THR A 202 -13.81 9.72 -5.40
CA THR A 202 -14.76 9.06 -4.50
C THR A 202 -14.80 7.55 -4.63
N VAL A 203 -14.32 6.99 -5.74
CA VAL A 203 -14.28 5.55 -5.99
C VAL A 203 -12.93 4.93 -5.61
N HIS A 204 -12.82 3.61 -5.75
CA HIS A 204 -11.60 2.87 -5.42
C HIS A 204 -10.35 3.46 -6.06
N CYS A 205 -9.33 3.72 -5.25
CA CYS A 205 -8.04 4.30 -5.67
C CYS A 205 -8.18 5.58 -6.49
N SER A 206 -9.27 6.33 -6.32
CA SER A 206 -9.56 7.57 -7.04
C SER A 206 -9.55 7.43 -8.58
N HIS A 207 -9.92 6.25 -9.11
CA HIS A 207 -9.93 5.99 -10.55
C HIS A 207 -10.85 6.93 -11.35
N ASP A 208 -11.83 7.56 -10.71
CA ASP A 208 -12.69 8.58 -11.30
C ASP A 208 -12.00 9.96 -11.45
N CYS A 209 -10.87 10.19 -10.73
CA CYS A 209 -10.18 11.48 -10.75
C CYS A 209 -8.67 11.36 -10.42
N TRP A 210 -8.01 10.38 -10.99
CA TRP A 210 -6.59 10.09 -10.75
C TRP A 210 -5.68 11.31 -10.91
N VAL A 211 -5.90 12.08 -11.98
CA VAL A 211 -5.07 13.24 -12.36
C VAL A 211 -5.08 14.36 -11.31
N HIS A 212 -6.13 14.43 -10.49
CA HIS A 212 -6.21 15.42 -9.42
C HIS A 212 -5.69 14.90 -8.09
N GLN A 213 -5.79 13.61 -7.85
CA GLN A 213 -5.47 13.04 -6.55
C GLN A 213 -4.00 12.65 -6.43
N SER A 214 -3.42 12.06 -7.48
CA SER A 214 -2.02 11.63 -7.45
C SER A 214 -1.02 12.77 -7.20
N PRO A 215 -1.15 13.96 -7.83
CA PRO A 215 -0.23 15.06 -7.52
C PRO A 215 -0.21 15.46 -6.05
N SER A 216 -1.39 15.55 -5.41
CA SER A 216 -1.48 15.91 -3.98
C SER A 216 -0.80 14.89 -3.07
N ILE A 217 -0.86 13.60 -3.42
CA ILE A 217 -0.16 12.53 -2.69
C ILE A 217 1.35 12.67 -2.90
N PHE A 218 1.79 12.94 -4.12
CA PHE A 218 3.22 13.07 -4.43
C PHE A 218 3.82 14.36 -3.85
N ASP A 219 3.08 15.48 -3.85
CA ASP A 219 3.47 16.72 -3.16
C ASP A 219 3.67 16.45 -1.66
N TRP A 220 2.73 15.72 -1.04
CA TRP A 220 2.86 15.35 0.36
C TRP A 220 4.10 14.48 0.62
N ILE A 221 4.44 13.53 -0.28
CA ILE A 221 5.65 12.71 -0.14
C ILE A 221 6.91 13.60 -0.23
N GLU A 222 6.96 14.57 -1.15
CA GLU A 222 8.09 15.51 -1.28
C GLU A 222 8.30 16.35 -0.02
N ASP A 223 7.22 16.76 0.64
CA ASP A 223 7.26 17.55 1.86
C ASP A 223 7.78 16.74 3.08
N HIS A 224 7.82 15.39 2.99
CA HIS A 224 8.19 14.49 4.08
C HIS A 224 9.44 13.65 3.80
N LEU A 225 10.07 13.81 2.63
CA LEU A 225 11.33 13.19 2.22
C LEU A 225 12.40 14.23 1.82
#